data_1da9e2d912d433d64dc478e6d042034b
#
_entry.id   1da9e2d912d433d64dc478e6d042034b
#
_cell.length_a   1.000
_cell.length_b   1.000
_cell.length_c   1.000
_cell.angle_alpha   90.00
_cell.angle_beta   90.00
_cell.angle_gamma   90.00
#
_symmetry.space_group_name_H-M   'P 1'
#
loop_
_entity.id
_entity.type
_entity.pdbx_description
1 polymer ?
#
loop_
_entity_poly.entity_id
_entity_poly.type
_entity_poly.pdbx_seq_one_letter_code
_entity_poly.pdbx_strand_id
1 'polypeptide(L)'
;HEMATHYPVNMEELSSISGVSMGKAQKYGKTFIEVIKKYVEDNEIERPSDMVVRQVANKSRTKVQIIQSIDRKMPLEDIQRTNNLGWDELLEELDIIVSSGTKLDIQYCLETVDESIQEDIYEYFMNATSDSFNDAYQALKDDDITVEEIQLVRIKFLSDIAN
;
A
#
# COMPACT_ATOMS: atom_id res chain seq x y z
N HIS A 1 -15.92 -2.24 29.68
CA HIS A 1 -14.70 -1.48 29.42
C HIS A 1 -14.44 -1.40 27.90
N GLU A 2 -14.43 -2.49 27.17
CA GLU A 2 -14.23 -2.53 25.72
C GLU A 2 -15.25 -1.67 24.92
N MET A 3 -16.52 -1.68 25.26
CA MET A 3 -17.53 -0.82 24.60
C MET A 3 -17.18 0.68 24.67
N ALA A 4 -16.62 1.12 25.81
CA ALA A 4 -16.21 2.51 26.01
C ALA A 4 -14.89 2.89 25.34
N THR A 5 -14.20 1.93 24.76
CA THR A 5 -12.94 2.14 24.03
C THR A 5 -13.15 2.02 22.51
N HIS A 6 -14.00 1.09 22.08
CA HIS A 6 -14.23 0.80 20.66
C HIS A 6 -15.46 1.50 20.09
N TYR A 7 -16.37 1.97 20.93
CA TYR A 7 -17.59 2.66 20.54
C TYR A 7 -18.35 1.95 19.38
N PRO A 8 -18.84 0.70 19.57
CA PRO A 8 -19.50 -0.04 18.50
C PRO A 8 -20.78 0.66 18.04
N VAL A 9 -20.86 0.99 16.75
CA VAL A 9 -22.00 1.70 16.15
C VAL A 9 -22.83 0.84 15.19
N ASN A 10 -22.46 -0.44 15.05
CA ASN A 10 -23.22 -1.42 14.28
C ASN A 10 -23.24 -2.78 14.98
N MET A 11 -24.05 -3.70 14.46
CA MET A 11 -24.26 -5.02 15.07
C MET A 11 -23.02 -5.90 15.03
N GLU A 12 -22.21 -5.79 13.99
CA GLU A 12 -20.98 -6.59 13.82
C GLU A 12 -19.94 -6.14 14.85
N GLU A 13 -19.69 -4.85 14.96
CA GLU A 13 -18.80 -4.27 15.96
C GLU A 13 -19.25 -4.61 17.39
N LEU A 14 -20.58 -4.54 17.65
CA LEU A 14 -21.13 -4.86 18.96
C LEU A 14 -20.95 -6.35 19.31
N SER A 15 -21.10 -7.25 18.34
CA SER A 15 -20.94 -8.69 18.54
C SER A 15 -19.47 -9.10 18.69
N SER A 16 -18.52 -8.28 18.25
CA SER A 16 -17.09 -8.51 18.42
C SER A 16 -16.58 -8.16 19.83
N ILE A 17 -17.39 -7.43 20.62
CA ILE A 17 -17.04 -7.09 22.01
C ILE A 17 -17.06 -8.33 22.90
N SER A 18 -16.03 -8.50 23.69
CA SER A 18 -15.87 -9.61 24.63
C SER A 18 -17.06 -9.74 25.58
N GLY A 19 -17.71 -10.91 25.59
CA GLY A 19 -18.90 -11.18 26.40
C GLY A 19 -20.26 -10.78 25.77
N VAL A 20 -20.25 -10.22 24.55
CA VAL A 20 -21.46 -9.95 23.76
C VAL A 20 -21.59 -10.99 22.67
N SER A 21 -22.47 -11.98 22.86
CA SER A 21 -22.80 -12.94 21.80
C SER A 21 -23.72 -12.30 20.75
N MET A 22 -23.71 -12.83 19.52
CA MET A 22 -24.59 -12.39 18.44
C MET A 22 -26.07 -12.38 18.87
N GLY A 23 -26.53 -13.37 19.64
CA GLY A 23 -27.90 -13.40 20.17
C GLY A 23 -28.21 -12.28 21.14
N LYS A 24 -27.26 -11.88 21.99
CA LYS A 24 -27.40 -10.72 22.88
C LYS A 24 -27.39 -9.41 22.09
N ALA A 25 -26.49 -9.31 21.10
CA ALA A 25 -26.44 -8.15 20.21
C ALA A 25 -27.76 -7.97 19.46
N GLN A 26 -28.34 -9.02 18.91
CA GLN A 26 -29.62 -8.95 18.22
C GLN A 26 -30.78 -8.56 19.14
N LYS A 27 -30.79 -9.06 20.37
CA LYS A 27 -31.92 -8.84 21.30
C LYS A 27 -31.92 -7.45 21.93
N TYR A 28 -30.75 -6.94 22.26
CA TYR A 28 -30.57 -5.69 23.02
C TYR A 28 -29.72 -4.63 22.31
N GLY A 29 -29.07 -4.99 21.24
CA GLY A 29 -28.02 -4.16 20.62
C GLY A 29 -28.54 -2.87 20.01
N LYS A 30 -29.75 -2.84 19.44
CA LYS A 30 -30.30 -1.62 18.79
C LYS A 30 -30.25 -0.40 19.69
N THR A 31 -30.75 -0.52 20.92
CA THR A 31 -30.81 0.59 21.88
C THR A 31 -29.40 1.07 22.27
N PHE A 32 -28.45 0.11 22.45
CA PHE A 32 -27.08 0.47 22.78
C PHE A 32 -26.37 1.15 21.61
N ILE A 33 -26.55 0.64 20.40
CA ILE A 33 -25.96 1.21 19.18
C ILE A 33 -26.47 2.64 18.96
N GLU A 34 -27.77 2.90 19.14
CA GLU A 34 -28.33 4.25 19.00
C GLU A 34 -27.74 5.25 20.01
N VAL A 35 -27.59 4.83 21.26
CA VAL A 35 -26.98 5.66 22.31
C VAL A 35 -25.50 5.93 22.02
N ILE A 36 -24.75 4.90 21.61
CA ILE A 36 -23.34 5.03 21.29
C ILE A 36 -23.13 5.91 20.06
N LYS A 37 -23.92 5.71 19.00
CA LYS A 37 -23.88 6.58 17.80
C LYS A 37 -24.07 8.04 18.15
N LYS A 38 -25.14 8.33 18.89
CA LYS A 38 -25.43 9.71 19.32
C LYS A 38 -24.28 10.28 20.15
N TYR A 39 -23.72 9.50 21.07
CA TYR A 39 -22.60 9.94 21.89
C TYR A 39 -21.34 10.22 21.06
N VAL A 40 -21.04 9.38 20.08
CA VAL A 40 -19.91 9.54 19.15
C VAL A 40 -20.09 10.80 18.30
N GLU A 41 -21.30 11.01 17.76
CA GLU A 41 -21.65 12.20 16.96
C GLU A 41 -21.59 13.49 17.79
N ASP A 42 -22.24 13.51 18.96
CA ASP A 42 -22.33 14.69 19.82
C ASP A 42 -20.97 15.13 20.38
N ASN A 43 -20.00 14.21 20.50
CA ASN A 43 -18.66 14.48 21.03
C ASN A 43 -17.55 14.44 19.96
N GLU A 44 -17.90 14.32 18.68
CA GLU A 44 -16.95 14.24 17.54
C GLU A 44 -15.82 13.21 17.77
N ILE A 45 -16.16 12.03 18.31
CA ILE A 45 -15.19 11.00 18.67
C ILE A 45 -14.70 10.27 17.40
N GLU A 46 -13.39 10.32 17.15
CA GLU A 46 -12.75 9.46 16.14
C GLU A 46 -12.54 8.06 16.72
N ARG A 47 -13.23 7.07 16.13
CA ARG A 47 -13.15 5.68 16.61
C ARG A 47 -11.97 4.95 15.97
N PRO A 48 -11.33 3.98 16.67
CA PRO A 48 -10.26 3.18 16.10
C PRO A 48 -10.64 2.47 14.78
N SER A 49 -11.88 1.98 14.68
CA SER A 49 -12.42 1.36 13.47
C SER A 49 -12.52 2.32 12.28
N ASP A 50 -12.85 3.59 12.51
CA ASP A 50 -12.92 4.60 11.45
C ASP A 50 -11.52 4.97 10.93
N MET A 51 -10.51 4.97 11.81
CA MET A 51 -9.11 5.19 11.41
C MET A 51 -8.61 4.09 10.48
N VAL A 52 -8.91 2.82 10.77
CA VAL A 52 -8.53 1.69 9.93
C VAL A 52 -9.17 1.79 8.54
N VAL A 53 -10.49 2.08 8.48
CA VAL A 53 -11.21 2.24 7.21
C VAL A 53 -10.66 3.42 6.41
N ARG A 54 -10.36 4.55 7.05
CA ARG A 54 -9.76 5.72 6.38
C ARG A 54 -8.37 5.41 5.83
N GLN A 55 -7.53 4.69 6.56
CA GLN A 55 -6.19 4.30 6.09
C GLN A 55 -6.26 3.38 4.86
N VAL A 56 -7.14 2.38 4.86
CA VAL A 56 -7.34 1.48 3.71
C VAL A 56 -7.87 2.24 2.50
N ALA A 57 -8.85 3.11 2.68
CA ALA A 57 -9.41 3.93 1.61
C ALA A 57 -8.35 4.90 1.02
N ASN A 58 -7.52 5.50 1.87
CA ASN A 58 -6.45 6.40 1.43
C ASN A 58 -5.37 5.64 0.65
N LYS A 59 -4.91 4.48 1.12
CA LYS A 59 -3.94 3.64 0.40
C LYS A 59 -4.45 3.20 -0.98
N SER A 60 -5.70 2.78 -1.07
CA SER A 60 -6.33 2.40 -2.35
C SER A 60 -6.41 3.59 -3.31
N ARG A 61 -6.71 4.79 -2.81
CA ARG A 61 -6.76 6.02 -3.60
C ARG A 61 -5.37 6.42 -4.10
N THR A 62 -4.36 6.37 -3.25
CA THR A 62 -2.97 6.67 -3.60
C THR A 62 -2.48 5.73 -4.69
N LYS A 63 -2.74 4.42 -4.56
CA LYS A 63 -2.42 3.43 -5.60
C LYS A 63 -3.00 3.81 -6.96
N VAL A 64 -4.29 4.15 -7.02
CA VAL A 64 -4.96 4.55 -8.27
C VAL A 64 -4.35 5.85 -8.83
N GLN A 65 -4.03 6.83 -7.99
CA GLN A 65 -3.41 8.08 -8.41
C GLN A 65 -2.00 7.84 -9.00
N ILE A 66 -1.20 6.99 -8.37
CA ILE A 66 0.14 6.63 -8.88
C ILE A 66 0.01 5.96 -10.26
N ILE A 67 -0.85 4.96 -10.41
CA ILE A 67 -1.08 4.28 -11.71
C ILE A 67 -1.46 5.29 -12.79
N GLN A 68 -2.44 6.15 -12.53
CA GLN A 68 -2.87 7.18 -13.49
C GLN A 68 -1.77 8.19 -13.83
N SER A 69 -0.90 8.51 -12.89
CA SER A 69 0.24 9.41 -13.12
C SER A 69 1.30 8.74 -14.00
N ILE A 70 1.59 7.45 -13.77
CA ILE A 70 2.48 6.64 -14.62
C ILE A 70 1.92 6.53 -16.06
N ASP A 71 0.62 6.28 -16.22
CA ASP A 71 -0.03 6.22 -17.55
C ASP A 71 0.11 7.53 -18.33
N ARG A 72 0.18 8.67 -17.61
CA ARG A 72 0.42 10.00 -18.18
C ARG A 72 1.90 10.32 -18.36
N LYS A 73 2.80 9.40 -18.05
CA LYS A 73 4.27 9.59 -18.11
C LYS A 73 4.76 10.77 -17.26
N MET A 74 4.15 10.96 -16.09
CA MET A 74 4.61 11.98 -15.15
C MET A 74 5.96 11.57 -14.54
N PRO A 75 6.92 12.51 -14.38
CA PRO A 75 8.17 12.24 -13.67
C PRO A 75 7.91 11.72 -12.24
N LEU A 76 8.75 10.79 -11.78
CA LEU A 76 8.58 10.19 -10.44
C LEU A 76 8.60 11.22 -9.32
N GLU A 77 9.41 12.29 -9.46
CA GLU A 77 9.49 13.39 -8.51
C GLU A 77 8.16 14.15 -8.40
N ASP A 78 7.44 14.31 -9.52
CA ASP A 78 6.13 14.96 -9.52
C ASP A 78 5.07 14.03 -8.93
N ILE A 79 5.14 12.73 -9.17
CA ILE A 79 4.27 11.71 -8.56
C ILE A 79 4.48 11.68 -7.04
N GLN A 80 5.73 11.70 -6.59
CA GLN A 80 6.12 11.79 -5.20
C GLN A 80 5.49 13.01 -4.53
N ARG A 81 5.68 14.18 -5.14
CA ARG A 81 5.19 15.46 -4.61
C ARG A 81 3.67 15.53 -4.57
N THR A 82 3.02 15.06 -5.63
CA THR A 82 1.54 15.08 -5.73
C THR A 82 0.86 14.18 -4.71
N ASN A 83 1.51 13.06 -4.36
CA ASN A 83 0.98 12.11 -3.38
C ASN A 83 1.52 12.33 -1.95
N ASN A 84 2.38 13.34 -1.76
CA ASN A 84 3.03 13.65 -0.48
C ASN A 84 3.75 12.43 0.12
N LEU A 85 4.50 11.72 -0.71
CA LEU A 85 5.29 10.54 -0.34
C LEU A 85 6.78 10.87 -0.24
N GLY A 86 7.52 10.14 0.60
CA GLY A 86 8.96 10.05 0.52
C GLY A 86 9.39 9.26 -0.73
N TRP A 87 10.67 9.37 -1.12
CA TRP A 87 11.18 8.63 -2.28
C TRP A 87 11.07 7.11 -2.08
N ASP A 88 11.51 6.63 -0.92
CA ASP A 88 11.43 5.22 -0.55
C ASP A 88 9.99 4.72 -0.50
N GLU A 89 9.08 5.55 0.03
CA GLU A 89 7.65 5.24 0.08
C GLU A 89 7.03 5.11 -1.32
N LEU A 90 7.44 5.97 -2.27
CA LEU A 90 6.98 5.87 -3.65
C LEU A 90 7.46 4.58 -4.30
N LEU A 91 8.75 4.23 -4.14
CA LEU A 91 9.30 2.99 -4.68
C LEU A 91 8.64 1.75 -4.08
N GLU A 92 8.35 1.77 -2.78
CA GLU A 92 7.60 0.71 -2.10
C GLU A 92 6.17 0.56 -2.63
N GLU A 93 5.47 1.66 -2.84
CA GLU A 93 4.12 1.64 -3.43
C GLU A 93 4.13 1.12 -4.88
N LEU A 94 5.13 1.51 -5.70
CA LEU A 94 5.30 0.97 -7.05
C LEU A 94 5.58 -0.53 -7.02
N ASP A 95 6.42 -1.00 -6.11
CA ASP A 95 6.72 -2.43 -5.92
C ASP A 95 5.46 -3.22 -5.53
N ILE A 96 4.68 -2.72 -4.60
CA ILE A 96 3.39 -3.33 -4.19
C ILE A 96 2.42 -3.39 -5.39
N ILE A 97 2.38 -2.36 -6.21
CA ILE A 97 1.50 -2.30 -7.39
C ILE A 97 1.86 -3.40 -8.39
N VAL A 98 3.14 -3.51 -8.76
CA VAL A 98 3.58 -4.51 -9.75
C VAL A 98 3.53 -5.93 -9.19
N SER A 99 3.87 -6.12 -7.92
CA SER A 99 3.79 -7.41 -7.23
C SER A 99 2.33 -7.92 -7.11
N SER A 100 1.36 -7.01 -7.16
CA SER A 100 -0.07 -7.39 -7.23
C SER A 100 -0.53 -7.81 -8.65
N GLY A 101 0.38 -7.87 -9.63
CA GLY A 101 0.08 -8.22 -11.02
C GLY A 101 -0.37 -7.04 -11.89
N THR A 102 -0.23 -5.80 -11.42
CA THR A 102 -0.57 -4.61 -12.21
C THR A 102 0.61 -4.20 -13.07
N LYS A 103 0.42 -4.11 -14.40
CA LYS A 103 1.43 -3.57 -15.31
C LYS A 103 1.55 -2.06 -15.17
N LEU A 104 2.80 -1.58 -15.11
CA LEU A 104 3.15 -0.17 -15.15
C LEU A 104 4.12 0.09 -16.29
N ASP A 105 3.81 1.04 -17.15
CA ASP A 105 4.73 1.46 -18.22
C ASP A 105 5.72 2.50 -17.69
N ILE A 106 6.74 2.03 -16.96
CA ILE A 106 7.76 2.83 -16.30
C ILE A 106 9.09 2.91 -17.07
N GLN A 107 9.16 2.48 -18.31
CA GLN A 107 10.40 2.52 -19.10
C GLN A 107 11.02 3.92 -19.13
N TYR A 108 10.20 4.96 -19.22
CA TYR A 108 10.67 6.35 -19.20
C TYR A 108 11.34 6.77 -17.87
N CYS A 109 11.03 6.06 -16.77
CA CYS A 109 11.67 6.32 -15.48
C CYS A 109 13.11 5.79 -15.41
N LEU A 110 13.51 4.92 -16.34
CA LEU A 110 14.84 4.32 -16.42
C LEU A 110 15.79 5.09 -17.33
N GLU A 111 15.36 6.20 -17.95
CA GLU A 111 16.19 6.98 -18.87
C GLU A 111 17.46 7.56 -18.20
N THR A 112 17.44 7.69 -16.87
CA THR A 112 18.59 8.17 -16.08
C THR A 112 19.52 7.05 -15.63
N VAL A 113 19.14 5.80 -15.78
CA VAL A 113 19.93 4.62 -15.44
C VAL A 113 20.71 4.18 -16.68
N ASP A 114 22.01 3.95 -16.54
CA ASP A 114 22.83 3.48 -17.65
C ASP A 114 22.28 2.17 -18.23
N GLU A 115 22.31 2.06 -19.57
CA GLU A 115 21.71 0.92 -20.29
C GLU A 115 22.40 -0.40 -19.92
N SER A 116 23.71 -0.38 -19.67
CA SER A 116 24.45 -1.57 -19.23
C SER A 116 24.04 -2.00 -17.82
N ILE A 117 23.80 -1.05 -16.91
CA ILE A 117 23.31 -1.34 -15.55
C ILE A 117 21.90 -1.92 -15.61
N GLN A 118 21.02 -1.39 -16.47
CA GLN A 118 19.69 -1.95 -16.67
C GLN A 118 19.76 -3.41 -17.14
N GLU A 119 20.65 -3.70 -18.13
CA GLU A 119 20.83 -5.05 -18.67
C GLU A 119 21.36 -6.01 -17.59
N ASP A 120 22.37 -5.63 -16.82
CA ASP A 120 22.97 -6.46 -15.77
C ASP A 120 21.96 -6.82 -14.68
N ILE A 121 21.18 -5.84 -14.21
CA ILE A 121 20.14 -6.08 -13.20
C ILE A 121 19.00 -6.94 -13.79
N TYR A 122 18.60 -6.67 -15.02
CA TYR A 122 17.53 -7.44 -15.68
C TYR A 122 17.97 -8.90 -15.91
N GLU A 123 19.20 -9.13 -16.36
CA GLU A 123 19.77 -10.46 -16.53
C GLU A 123 19.86 -11.21 -15.19
N TYR A 124 20.23 -10.52 -14.11
CA TYR A 124 20.19 -11.11 -12.78
C TYR A 124 18.80 -11.67 -12.47
N PHE A 125 17.73 -10.87 -12.59
CA PHE A 125 16.38 -11.33 -12.27
C PHE A 125 15.84 -12.40 -13.22
N MET A 126 16.25 -12.41 -14.47
CA MET A 126 15.92 -13.49 -15.42
C MET A 126 16.52 -14.85 -15.03
N ASN A 127 17.67 -14.86 -14.39
CA ASN A 127 18.39 -16.08 -14.00
C ASN A 127 18.22 -16.44 -12.52
N ALA A 128 17.75 -15.51 -11.68
CA ALA A 128 17.57 -15.72 -10.26
C ALA A 128 16.40 -16.67 -9.97
N THR A 129 16.50 -17.42 -8.87
CA THR A 129 15.42 -18.26 -8.36
C THR A 129 14.42 -17.49 -7.51
N SER A 130 14.71 -16.24 -7.19
CA SER A 130 13.92 -15.35 -6.33
C SER A 130 13.93 -13.95 -6.93
N ASP A 131 12.83 -13.24 -6.81
CA ASP A 131 12.69 -11.82 -7.15
C ASP A 131 12.94 -10.90 -5.95
N SER A 132 13.59 -11.44 -4.90
CA SER A 132 13.92 -10.71 -3.68
C SER A 132 14.88 -9.56 -3.96
N PHE A 133 14.50 -8.35 -3.53
CA PHE A 133 15.37 -7.19 -3.58
C PHE A 133 16.68 -7.39 -2.79
N ASN A 134 16.58 -7.99 -1.59
CA ASN A 134 17.76 -8.22 -0.74
C ASN A 134 18.77 -9.15 -1.39
N ASP A 135 18.31 -10.20 -2.07
CA ASP A 135 19.19 -11.15 -2.76
C ASP A 135 19.88 -10.46 -3.95
N ALA A 136 19.16 -9.67 -4.72
CA ALA A 136 19.69 -8.88 -5.82
C ALA A 136 20.74 -7.86 -5.31
N TYR A 137 20.44 -7.12 -4.27
CA TYR A 137 21.38 -6.17 -3.67
C TYR A 137 22.66 -6.85 -3.20
N GLN A 138 22.57 -8.00 -2.53
CA GLN A 138 23.77 -8.73 -2.10
C GLN A 138 24.62 -9.23 -3.27
N ALA A 139 23.99 -9.58 -4.40
CA ALA A 139 24.69 -10.07 -5.58
C ALA A 139 25.35 -8.94 -6.40
N LEU A 140 24.73 -7.76 -6.47
CA LEU A 140 25.08 -6.68 -7.39
C LEU A 140 25.78 -5.47 -6.71
N LYS A 141 25.84 -5.42 -5.40
CA LYS A 141 26.37 -4.27 -4.64
C LYS A 141 27.85 -3.92 -4.91
N ASP A 142 28.62 -4.85 -5.45
CA ASP A 142 30.06 -4.66 -5.72
C ASP A 142 30.31 -4.15 -7.16
N ASP A 143 29.26 -3.96 -7.98
CA ASP A 143 29.33 -3.53 -9.38
C ASP A 143 29.04 -2.03 -9.58
N ASP A 144 29.26 -1.20 -8.54
CA ASP A 144 28.94 0.24 -8.53
C ASP A 144 27.44 0.56 -8.82
N ILE A 145 26.55 -0.41 -8.60
CA ILE A 145 25.11 -0.30 -8.83
C ILE A 145 24.43 0.19 -7.54
N THR A 146 23.61 1.23 -7.66
CA THR A 146 22.92 1.81 -6.52
C THR A 146 21.66 1.02 -6.13
N VAL A 147 21.23 1.17 -4.86
CA VAL A 147 20.00 0.59 -4.34
C VAL A 147 18.78 1.02 -5.17
N GLU A 148 18.73 2.28 -5.55
CA GLU A 148 17.63 2.87 -6.32
C GLU A 148 17.55 2.29 -7.74
N GLU A 149 18.69 2.11 -8.40
CA GLU A 149 18.76 1.47 -9.72
C GLU A 149 18.25 0.02 -9.66
N ILE A 150 18.68 -0.75 -8.67
CA ILE A 150 18.18 -2.12 -8.47
C ILE A 150 16.66 -2.13 -8.25
N GLN A 151 16.14 -1.22 -7.42
CA GLN A 151 14.70 -1.13 -7.16
C GLN A 151 13.91 -0.76 -8.41
N LEU A 152 14.33 0.27 -9.15
CA LEU A 152 13.62 0.72 -10.34
C LEU A 152 13.60 -0.34 -11.44
N VAL A 153 14.77 -0.98 -11.71
CA VAL A 153 14.85 -2.03 -12.73
C VAL A 153 14.07 -3.29 -12.29
N ARG A 154 14.09 -3.63 -10.99
CA ARG A 154 13.25 -4.72 -10.45
C ARG A 154 11.76 -4.46 -10.65
N ILE A 155 11.29 -3.24 -10.36
CA ILE A 155 9.89 -2.85 -10.59
C ILE A 155 9.54 -2.98 -12.06
N LYS A 156 10.43 -2.55 -12.96
CA LYS A 156 10.26 -2.72 -14.41
C LYS A 156 10.18 -4.20 -14.79
N PHE A 157 11.11 -5.03 -14.31
CA PHE A 157 11.13 -6.48 -14.53
C PHE A 157 9.81 -7.14 -14.08
N LEU A 158 9.37 -6.86 -12.86
CA LEU A 158 8.10 -7.41 -12.34
C LEU A 158 6.89 -6.95 -13.16
N SER A 159 6.90 -5.70 -13.62
CA SER A 159 5.87 -5.18 -14.50
C SER A 159 5.83 -5.88 -15.86
N ASP A 160 7.00 -6.23 -16.42
CA ASP A 160 7.09 -6.90 -17.73
C ASP A 160 6.60 -8.35 -17.67
N ILE A 161 6.86 -9.05 -16.55
CA ILE A 161 6.41 -10.44 -16.37
C ILE A 161 4.98 -10.53 -15.82
N ALA A 162 4.37 -9.43 -15.38
CA ALA A 162 2.98 -9.40 -14.95
C ALA A 162 2.05 -9.70 -16.14
N ASN A 163 1.26 -10.75 -16.03
CA ASN A 163 0.30 -11.19 -17.06
C ASN A 163 -1.09 -10.63 -16.81
#